data_f74bd3baf2e89ac6422e8556cd477ce5
#
_entry.id   f74bd3baf2e89ac6422e8556cd477ce5
#
_cell.length_a   1.000
_cell.length_b   1.000
_cell.length_c   1.000
_cell.angle_alpha   90.00
_cell.angle_beta   90.00
_cell.angle_gamma   90.00
#
_symmetry.space_group_name_H-M   'P 1'
#
loop_
_entity.id
_entity.type
_entity.pdbx_description
1 polymer ?
#
loop_
_entity_poly.entity_id
_entity_poly.type
_entity_poly.pdbx_seq_one_letter_code
_entity_poly.pdbx_strand_id
1 'polypeptide(L)'
;MKNILLKSFLLLSLCFIYSCSKDPEIPKLECTQPNLTVNQTVEKVKDFSGSVPKQYSYDDVIEGYVTSTDEGGNFFKTIYLQTLATDRKPATGFNIPVDVTNTYVDFRIGNKVYIKLKNQYTDLYYGGLQIGSLYVSNSGDPTIGRVSQNDYKNVLNGSCTNISENYLIESVSLEEALNDAKLNTLIELKDVQFAEAAIGRHYFEESNNIGGATNWNLTDKTGNQIIFRTSSFANFASGSVPSGSGKVRGILTKYGSDYQLLPRYESDIVMNGKRSIPLFSEDFQSVKNNVNFALPGWSNIVEKATKLWKSMLYSGNGYAEFNTTSTTAAENIAWLVSPKINLDGYSNAVLSFRNAQHDLKVDSPLNTLEVYVSTNFDGSNISKAKWTKLTAKIANLSTPARQFITSGGIDLSSYKGNINIAFKYIGSGKDKTLNGAFMVDDVKIYGEK
;
A
#
# COMPACT_ATOMS: atom_id res chain seq x y z
N MET A 1 37.07 45.33 -65.51
CA MET A 1 36.96 45.26 -64.05
C MET A 1 35.70 44.49 -63.57
N LYS A 2 34.51 44.63 -64.16
CA LYS A 2 33.29 43.91 -63.75
C LYS A 2 33.37 42.39 -63.88
N ASN A 3 34.08 41.84 -64.88
CA ASN A 3 34.17 40.37 -65.10
C ASN A 3 35.17 39.65 -64.17
N ILE A 4 36.10 40.40 -63.56
CA ILE A 4 37.08 39.80 -62.59
C ILE A 4 36.41 39.71 -61.20
N LEU A 5 35.63 40.69 -60.79
CA LEU A 5 34.87 40.71 -59.55
C LEU A 5 33.82 39.57 -59.48
N LEU A 6 33.15 39.29 -60.66
CA LEU A 6 32.14 38.22 -60.72
C LEU A 6 32.76 36.84 -60.62
N LYS A 7 33.94 36.63 -61.21
CA LYS A 7 34.68 35.37 -61.14
C LYS A 7 35.30 35.11 -59.76
N SER A 8 35.75 36.16 -59.08
CA SER A 8 36.23 36.06 -57.70
C SER A 8 35.11 35.79 -56.68
N PHE A 9 33.89 36.33 -56.92
CA PHE A 9 32.74 36.03 -56.09
C PHE A 9 32.23 34.61 -56.26
N LEU A 10 32.29 34.07 -57.49
CA LEU A 10 31.92 32.70 -57.79
C LEU A 10 32.93 31.69 -57.20
N LEU A 11 34.22 32.00 -57.17
CA LEU A 11 35.24 31.14 -56.58
C LEU A 11 35.16 31.14 -55.05
N LEU A 12 34.82 32.27 -54.42
CA LEU A 12 34.60 32.36 -52.97
C LEU A 12 33.36 31.62 -52.52
N SER A 13 32.28 31.56 -53.33
CA SER A 13 31.06 30.80 -53.03
C SER A 13 31.23 29.31 -53.18
N LEU A 14 32.21 28.82 -53.97
CA LEU A 14 32.49 27.38 -54.09
C LEU A 14 33.34 26.85 -52.92
N CYS A 15 34.05 27.72 -52.20
CA CYS A 15 34.81 27.27 -51.01
C CYS A 15 33.96 27.02 -49.76
N PHE A 16 32.71 27.54 -49.74
CA PHE A 16 31.81 27.30 -48.61
C PHE A 16 31.02 25.97 -48.67
N ILE A 17 31.07 25.21 -49.76
CA ILE A 17 30.33 23.95 -49.91
C ILE A 17 31.18 22.74 -49.56
N TYR A 18 32.46 22.88 -49.20
CA TYR A 18 33.34 21.81 -48.73
C TYR A 18 33.56 21.90 -47.21
N SER A 19 32.62 22.38 -46.44
CA SER A 19 32.57 22.06 -45.03
C SER A 19 32.00 20.63 -44.91
N CYS A 20 32.85 19.64 -45.08
CA CYS A 20 32.59 18.29 -44.65
C CYS A 20 32.37 18.33 -43.14
N SER A 21 31.14 18.52 -42.72
CA SER A 21 30.75 18.03 -41.42
C SER A 21 30.73 16.51 -41.50
N LYS A 22 31.85 15.86 -41.27
CA LYS A 22 31.74 14.54 -40.63
C LYS A 22 31.06 14.83 -39.32
N ASP A 23 29.82 14.37 -39.17
CA ASP A 23 29.22 14.33 -37.87
C ASP A 23 30.25 13.75 -36.92
N PRO A 24 30.55 14.44 -35.81
CA PRO A 24 31.49 13.86 -34.85
C PRO A 24 30.93 12.50 -34.47
N GLU A 25 31.64 11.44 -34.77
CA GLU A 25 31.33 10.13 -34.26
C GLU A 25 31.30 10.28 -32.75
N ILE A 26 30.09 10.37 -32.19
CA ILE A 26 29.89 10.36 -30.74
C ILE A 26 30.48 9.02 -30.30
N PRO A 27 31.58 9.00 -29.50
CA PRO A 27 32.16 7.75 -29.04
C PRO A 27 31.03 6.96 -28.38
N LYS A 28 30.73 5.77 -28.92
CA LYS A 28 29.85 4.84 -28.19
C LYS A 28 30.60 4.51 -26.92
N LEU A 29 30.06 5.00 -25.80
CA LEU A 29 30.51 4.58 -24.48
C LEU A 29 30.28 3.08 -24.40
N GLU A 30 31.35 2.32 -24.64
CA GLU A 30 31.33 0.88 -24.46
C GLU A 30 31.15 0.61 -22.96
N CYS A 31 30.11 -0.11 -22.63
CA CYS A 31 29.91 -0.55 -21.26
C CYS A 31 30.97 -1.58 -20.89
N THR A 32 31.66 -1.37 -19.79
CA THR A 32 32.62 -2.33 -19.25
C THR A 32 31.90 -3.23 -18.22
N GLN A 33 31.82 -4.52 -18.53
CA GLN A 33 31.26 -5.51 -17.62
C GLN A 33 32.12 -5.66 -16.38
N PRO A 34 31.60 -5.51 -15.15
CA PRO A 34 32.37 -5.78 -13.93
C PRO A 34 32.84 -7.23 -13.86
N ASN A 35 34.11 -7.44 -13.50
CA ASN A 35 34.65 -8.78 -13.26
C ASN A 35 34.28 -9.25 -11.83
N LEU A 36 33.00 -9.53 -11.63
CA LEU A 36 32.44 -9.96 -10.34
C LEU A 36 31.62 -11.23 -10.54
N THR A 37 31.79 -12.18 -9.62
CA THR A 37 31.00 -13.42 -9.60
C THR A 37 30.05 -13.38 -8.40
N VAL A 38 28.75 -13.59 -8.65
CA VAL A 38 27.75 -13.75 -7.60
C VAL A 38 27.98 -15.07 -6.88
N ASN A 39 28.17 -15.01 -5.57
CA ASN A 39 28.41 -16.17 -4.71
C ASN A 39 27.43 -16.25 -3.52
N GLN A 40 26.52 -15.28 -3.41
CA GLN A 40 25.49 -15.25 -2.38
C GLN A 40 24.15 -14.81 -2.95
N THR A 41 23.03 -15.13 -2.27
CA THR A 41 21.68 -14.74 -2.65
C THR A 41 21.13 -13.64 -1.72
N VAL A 42 20.21 -12.80 -2.23
CA VAL A 42 19.57 -11.74 -1.46
C VAL A 42 18.78 -12.32 -0.28
N GLU A 43 18.11 -13.47 -0.47
CA GLU A 43 17.35 -14.15 0.57
C GLU A 43 18.24 -14.55 1.75
N LYS A 44 19.43 -15.12 1.49
CA LYS A 44 20.36 -15.47 2.56
C LYS A 44 20.92 -14.26 3.29
N VAL A 45 21.09 -13.12 2.59
CA VAL A 45 21.45 -11.86 3.24
C VAL A 45 20.29 -11.36 4.11
N LYS A 46 19.03 -11.48 3.64
CA LYS A 46 17.84 -11.16 4.42
C LYS A 46 17.74 -12.05 5.67
N ASP A 47 17.98 -13.35 5.55
CA ASP A 47 17.99 -14.29 6.68
C ASP A 47 19.12 -14.02 7.70
N PHE A 48 20.26 -13.51 7.22
CA PHE A 48 21.38 -13.08 8.07
C PHE A 48 21.04 -11.81 8.86
N SER A 49 20.21 -10.93 8.31
CA SER A 49 19.87 -9.61 8.83
C SER A 49 18.85 -9.71 9.97
N GLY A 50 18.87 -8.73 10.86
CA GLY A 50 17.92 -8.60 11.97
C GLY A 50 17.34 -7.18 12.04
N SER A 51 16.61 -6.89 13.09
CA SER A 51 16.03 -5.55 13.33
C SER A 51 17.07 -4.50 13.79
N VAL A 52 18.32 -4.93 14.01
CA VAL A 52 19.45 -4.07 14.40
C VAL A 52 20.55 -4.24 13.37
N PRO A 53 21.24 -3.16 12.94
CA PRO A 53 22.34 -3.25 11.98
C PRO A 53 23.40 -4.27 12.37
N LYS A 54 23.73 -5.15 11.46
CA LYS A 54 24.73 -6.19 11.63
C LYS A 54 25.77 -6.09 10.51
N GLN A 55 27.05 -6.06 10.90
CA GLN A 55 28.15 -5.98 9.93
C GLN A 55 28.26 -7.29 9.15
N TYR A 56 28.35 -7.19 7.83
CA TYR A 56 28.60 -8.30 6.92
C TYR A 56 30.11 -8.45 6.70
N SER A 57 30.71 -9.51 7.21
CA SER A 57 32.17 -9.72 7.22
C SER A 57 32.69 -10.58 6.06
N TYR A 58 31.79 -11.29 5.36
CA TYR A 58 32.17 -12.20 4.28
C TYR A 58 32.39 -11.45 2.98
N ASP A 59 33.28 -11.97 2.14
CA ASP A 59 33.59 -11.41 0.83
C ASP A 59 32.62 -11.93 -0.24
N ASP A 60 31.33 -11.58 0.00
CA ASP A 60 30.24 -12.03 -0.83
C ASP A 60 29.75 -10.93 -1.76
N VAL A 61 29.25 -11.37 -2.92
CA VAL A 61 28.64 -10.54 -3.95
C VAL A 61 27.23 -11.05 -4.23
N ILE A 62 26.26 -10.16 -4.14
CA ILE A 62 24.88 -10.39 -4.60
C ILE A 62 24.60 -9.59 -5.87
N GLU A 63 23.47 -9.88 -6.53
CA GLU A 63 22.99 -9.09 -7.65
C GLU A 63 21.53 -8.71 -7.47
N GLY A 64 21.14 -7.61 -8.09
CA GLY A 64 19.75 -7.16 -8.16
C GLY A 64 19.53 -6.26 -9.37
N TYR A 65 18.28 -6.04 -9.72
CA TYR A 65 17.87 -5.15 -10.79
C TYR A 65 17.27 -3.89 -10.19
N VAL A 66 17.70 -2.74 -10.70
CA VAL A 66 17.23 -1.43 -10.23
C VAL A 66 15.75 -1.24 -10.56
N THR A 67 14.97 -0.83 -9.58
CA THR A 67 13.52 -0.62 -9.70
C THR A 67 13.08 0.80 -9.40
N SER A 68 13.87 1.57 -8.64
CA SER A 68 13.60 3.00 -8.34
C SER A 68 14.40 3.93 -9.24
N THR A 69 14.04 5.20 -9.20
CA THR A 69 14.80 6.29 -9.81
C THR A 69 14.61 7.57 -9.02
N ASP A 70 15.66 8.35 -8.89
CA ASP A 70 15.59 9.70 -8.29
C ASP A 70 15.36 10.81 -9.34
N GLU A 71 15.26 10.47 -10.63
CA GLU A 71 14.95 11.40 -11.72
C GLU A 71 13.59 12.09 -11.52
N GLY A 72 12.57 11.34 -11.08
CA GLY A 72 11.23 11.85 -10.79
C GLY A 72 11.13 12.64 -9.48
N GLY A 73 12.18 12.69 -8.66
CA GLY A 73 12.24 13.48 -7.42
C GLY A 73 11.50 12.87 -6.22
N ASN A 74 10.81 11.74 -6.40
CA ASN A 74 10.10 11.08 -5.27
C ASN A 74 11.01 10.19 -4.43
N PHE A 75 12.20 9.86 -4.92
CA PHE A 75 13.24 9.10 -4.22
C PHE A 75 14.44 10.01 -3.95
N PHE A 76 15.01 9.89 -2.78
CA PHE A 76 16.14 10.72 -2.40
C PHE A 76 17.24 9.87 -1.75
N LYS A 77 18.41 9.84 -2.40
CA LYS A 77 19.63 9.20 -1.87
C LYS A 77 19.41 7.73 -1.44
N THR A 78 18.54 7.00 -2.14
CA THR A 78 18.27 5.59 -1.89
C THR A 78 17.93 4.90 -3.21
N ILE A 79 18.61 3.79 -3.48
CA ILE A 79 18.36 2.95 -4.66
C ILE A 79 17.64 1.69 -4.19
N TYR A 80 16.49 1.38 -4.79
CA TYR A 80 15.77 0.13 -4.59
C TYR A 80 16.08 -0.84 -5.72
N LEU A 81 16.33 -2.08 -5.33
CA LEU A 81 16.66 -3.18 -6.22
C LEU A 81 15.84 -4.41 -5.82
N GLN A 82 15.68 -5.32 -6.76
CA GLN A 82 15.08 -6.62 -6.50
C GLN A 82 15.71 -7.72 -7.33
N THR A 83 15.54 -8.97 -6.89
CA THR A 83 15.82 -10.15 -7.71
C THR A 83 14.73 -10.35 -8.75
N LEU A 84 14.98 -11.18 -9.76
CA LEU A 84 13.91 -11.62 -10.67
C LEU A 84 13.03 -12.65 -9.97
N ALA A 85 11.72 -12.52 -10.16
CA ALA A 85 10.80 -13.59 -9.85
C ALA A 85 11.01 -14.77 -10.80
N THR A 86 10.84 -15.99 -10.30
CA THR A 86 10.85 -17.23 -11.07
C THR A 86 9.59 -18.03 -10.74
N ASP A 87 9.29 -19.08 -11.52
CA ASP A 87 8.14 -19.97 -11.26
C ASP A 87 8.16 -20.59 -9.84
N ARG A 88 9.29 -20.58 -9.18
CA ARG A 88 9.50 -21.21 -7.86
C ARG A 88 9.76 -20.22 -6.73
N LYS A 89 10.07 -18.96 -7.05
CA LYS A 89 10.43 -17.94 -6.05
C LYS A 89 9.91 -16.58 -6.44
N PRO A 90 9.23 -15.85 -5.55
CA PRO A 90 8.92 -14.45 -5.75
C PRO A 90 10.21 -13.60 -5.80
N ALA A 91 10.12 -12.39 -6.31
CA ALA A 91 11.19 -11.42 -6.23
C ALA A 91 11.44 -11.03 -4.75
N THR A 92 12.70 -10.82 -4.40
CA THR A 92 13.11 -10.29 -3.10
C THR A 92 13.67 -8.90 -3.28
N GLY A 93 13.02 -7.91 -2.65
CA GLY A 93 13.42 -6.51 -2.71
C GLY A 93 14.37 -6.11 -1.58
N PHE A 94 15.24 -5.16 -1.88
CA PHE A 94 16.15 -4.53 -0.92
C PHE A 94 16.46 -3.10 -1.34
N ASN A 95 17.01 -2.30 -0.42
CA ASN A 95 17.44 -0.96 -0.76
C ASN A 95 18.84 -0.66 -0.23
N ILE A 96 19.49 0.31 -0.89
CA ILE A 96 20.82 0.78 -0.53
C ILE A 96 20.77 2.30 -0.46
N PRO A 97 20.80 2.89 0.75
CA PRO A 97 21.00 4.31 0.92
C PRO A 97 22.39 4.72 0.46
N VAL A 98 22.49 5.78 -0.36
CA VAL A 98 23.76 6.30 -0.90
C VAL A 98 23.82 7.82 -0.70
N ASP A 99 25.01 8.37 -0.44
CA ASP A 99 25.13 9.83 -0.24
C ASP A 99 25.42 10.56 -1.57
N VAL A 100 24.63 10.20 -2.59
CA VAL A 100 24.71 10.76 -3.96
C VAL A 100 23.28 11.07 -4.44
N THR A 101 23.17 12.09 -5.29
CA THR A 101 21.96 12.41 -6.05
C THR A 101 22.18 12.13 -7.54
N ASN A 102 21.11 12.09 -8.32
CA ASN A 102 21.12 11.76 -9.75
C ASN A 102 21.67 10.36 -10.02
N THR A 103 21.33 9.44 -9.12
CA THR A 103 21.77 8.04 -9.22
C THR A 103 21.22 7.34 -10.46
N TYR A 104 20.14 7.84 -11.05
CA TYR A 104 19.54 7.35 -12.30
C TYR A 104 20.50 7.42 -13.50
N VAL A 105 21.53 8.28 -13.45
CA VAL A 105 22.54 8.38 -14.51
C VAL A 105 23.44 7.13 -14.53
N ASP A 106 23.84 6.66 -13.34
CA ASP A 106 24.69 5.49 -13.17
C ASP A 106 23.87 4.17 -13.13
N PHE A 107 22.68 4.21 -12.55
CA PHE A 107 21.84 3.04 -12.27
C PHE A 107 20.42 3.25 -12.77
N ARG A 108 20.17 2.94 -14.05
CA ARG A 108 18.86 3.07 -14.68
C ARG A 108 17.93 1.93 -14.27
N ILE A 109 16.62 2.18 -14.30
CA ILE A 109 15.62 1.12 -14.10
C ILE A 109 15.90 -0.05 -15.06
N GLY A 110 15.87 -1.27 -14.52
CA GLY A 110 16.20 -2.51 -15.27
C GLY A 110 17.69 -2.83 -15.35
N ASN A 111 18.59 -1.92 -14.91
CA ASN A 111 20.01 -2.23 -14.89
C ASN A 111 20.33 -3.27 -13.80
N LYS A 112 21.06 -4.30 -14.19
CA LYS A 112 21.60 -5.29 -13.27
C LYS A 112 22.82 -4.72 -12.56
N VAL A 113 22.84 -4.80 -11.24
CA VAL A 113 23.90 -4.27 -10.39
C VAL A 113 24.42 -5.39 -9.50
N TYR A 114 25.75 -5.50 -9.41
CA TYR A 114 26.45 -6.35 -8.45
C TYR A 114 26.75 -5.54 -7.19
N ILE A 115 26.50 -6.12 -6.03
CA ILE A 115 26.69 -5.47 -4.74
C ILE A 115 27.72 -6.26 -3.92
N LYS A 116 28.83 -5.62 -3.55
CA LYS A 116 29.84 -6.17 -2.65
C LYS A 116 29.42 -5.94 -1.21
N LEU A 117 29.27 -7.01 -0.45
CA LEU A 117 28.71 -6.98 0.90
C LEU A 117 29.75 -6.77 2.01
N LYS A 118 31.00 -7.11 1.76
CA LYS A 118 32.07 -7.03 2.76
C LYS A 118 32.18 -5.64 3.37
N ASN A 119 32.17 -5.58 4.69
CA ASN A 119 32.21 -4.37 5.51
C ASN A 119 30.95 -3.49 5.42
N GLN A 120 29.92 -3.89 4.66
CA GLN A 120 28.62 -3.23 4.74
C GLN A 120 27.86 -3.71 5.97
N TYR A 121 26.83 -2.95 6.36
CA TYR A 121 25.89 -3.32 7.40
C TYR A 121 24.55 -3.64 6.78
N THR A 122 23.83 -4.57 7.38
CA THR A 122 22.47 -4.97 6.92
C THR A 122 21.52 -4.99 8.08
N ASP A 123 20.27 -4.57 7.84
CA ASP A 123 19.15 -4.73 8.78
C ASP A 123 17.83 -5.03 8.06
N LEU A 124 16.80 -5.27 8.86
CA LEU A 124 15.41 -5.37 8.41
C LEU A 124 14.63 -4.14 8.93
N TYR A 125 14.70 -3.04 8.20
CA TYR A 125 13.96 -1.83 8.55
C TYR A 125 12.47 -2.02 8.28
N TYR A 126 11.66 -2.12 9.34
CA TYR A 126 10.25 -2.49 9.28
C TYR A 126 9.97 -3.73 8.40
N GLY A 127 10.88 -4.70 8.38
CA GLY A 127 10.79 -5.93 7.60
C GLY A 127 11.43 -5.87 6.21
N GLY A 128 11.78 -4.69 5.72
CA GLY A 128 12.46 -4.49 4.43
C GLY A 128 13.98 -4.55 4.59
N LEU A 129 14.66 -5.36 3.75
CA LEU A 129 16.13 -5.46 3.78
C LEU A 129 16.78 -4.14 3.33
N GLN A 130 17.66 -3.60 4.17
CA GLN A 130 18.57 -2.49 3.86
C GLN A 130 20.02 -2.94 3.91
N ILE A 131 20.86 -2.39 3.03
CA ILE A 131 22.30 -2.62 2.98
C ILE A 131 22.99 -1.26 2.86
N GLY A 132 23.96 -0.96 3.74
CA GLY A 132 24.63 0.33 3.70
C GLY A 132 25.76 0.45 4.72
N SER A 133 26.09 1.67 5.08
CA SER A 133 27.06 1.97 6.13
C SER A 133 26.43 1.99 7.50
N LEU A 134 27.19 1.85 8.56
CA LEU A 134 26.70 2.11 9.93
C LEU A 134 26.51 3.60 10.15
N TYR A 135 25.34 3.97 10.64
CA TYR A 135 25.08 5.30 11.20
C TYR A 135 24.62 5.16 12.65
N VAL A 136 25.23 5.94 13.52
CA VAL A 136 24.83 6.02 14.94
C VAL A 136 24.21 7.38 15.16
N SER A 137 22.95 7.40 15.60
CA SER A 137 22.23 8.62 15.89
C SER A 137 22.81 9.36 17.11
N ASN A 138 22.40 10.60 17.33
CA ASN A 138 22.81 11.35 18.52
C ASN A 138 22.33 10.72 19.84
N SER A 139 21.29 9.88 19.80
CA SER A 139 20.82 9.07 20.93
C SER A 139 21.64 7.81 21.17
N GLY A 140 22.58 7.48 20.28
CA GLY A 140 23.40 6.28 20.34
C GLY A 140 22.80 5.07 19.63
N ASP A 141 21.63 5.21 19.00
CA ASP A 141 20.95 4.11 18.31
C ASP A 141 21.58 3.85 16.95
N PRO A 142 22.05 2.61 16.66
CA PRO A 142 22.60 2.25 15.37
C PRO A 142 21.49 2.04 14.33
N THR A 143 21.69 2.56 13.11
CA THR A 143 20.83 2.37 11.96
C THR A 143 21.66 2.18 10.70
N ILE A 144 21.04 1.73 9.60
CA ILE A 144 21.71 1.74 8.30
C ILE A 144 21.77 3.18 7.78
N GLY A 145 23.00 3.65 7.58
CA GLY A 145 23.31 4.92 6.98
C GLY A 145 23.68 4.80 5.50
N ARG A 146 23.90 5.95 4.88
CA ARG A 146 24.26 6.04 3.46
C ARG A 146 25.68 5.54 3.20
N VAL A 147 25.85 4.79 2.14
CA VAL A 147 27.19 4.54 1.56
C VAL A 147 27.74 5.87 1.05
N SER A 148 28.98 6.19 1.41
CA SER A 148 29.58 7.49 1.07
C SER A 148 29.70 7.70 -0.43
N GLN A 149 29.75 8.97 -0.86
CA GLN A 149 29.97 9.34 -2.26
C GLN A 149 31.28 8.74 -2.83
N ASN A 150 32.30 8.56 -1.99
CA ASN A 150 33.58 8.00 -2.42
C ASN A 150 33.54 6.47 -2.60
N ASP A 151 32.63 5.79 -1.88
CA ASP A 151 32.60 4.34 -1.81
C ASP A 151 31.44 3.69 -2.58
N TYR A 152 30.40 4.46 -2.93
CA TYR A 152 29.20 3.84 -3.51
C TYR A 152 29.48 3.06 -4.81
N LYS A 153 30.40 3.52 -5.67
CA LYS A 153 30.84 2.79 -6.88
C LYS A 153 31.77 1.59 -6.60
N ASN A 154 32.34 1.52 -5.39
CA ASN A 154 33.06 0.33 -4.94
C ASN A 154 32.09 -0.74 -4.44
N VAL A 155 30.96 -0.34 -3.89
CA VAL A 155 29.91 -1.23 -3.37
C VAL A 155 28.94 -1.65 -4.48
N LEU A 156 28.39 -0.68 -5.24
CA LEU A 156 27.45 -0.91 -6.34
C LEU A 156 28.19 -0.86 -7.68
N ASN A 157 28.13 -1.96 -8.41
CA ASN A 157 28.83 -2.11 -9.70
C ASN A 157 27.80 -2.42 -10.79
N GLY A 158 27.41 -1.41 -11.57
CA GLY A 158 26.48 -1.57 -12.69
C GLY A 158 27.03 -2.50 -13.76
N SER A 159 26.22 -3.42 -14.24
CA SER A 159 26.57 -4.30 -15.36
C SER A 159 26.10 -3.74 -16.70
N CYS A 160 26.57 -4.36 -17.80
CA CYS A 160 26.06 -4.06 -19.13
C CYS A 160 24.69 -4.71 -19.43
N THR A 161 24.18 -5.51 -18.49
CA THR A 161 22.86 -6.13 -18.63
C THR A 161 21.78 -5.15 -18.21
N ASN A 162 20.85 -4.89 -19.11
CA ASN A 162 19.65 -4.12 -18.83
C ASN A 162 18.45 -4.90 -19.34
N ILE A 163 17.39 -5.01 -18.52
CA ILE A 163 16.16 -5.71 -18.88
C ILE A 163 14.99 -4.73 -18.94
N SER A 164 13.94 -5.12 -19.64
CA SER A 164 12.69 -4.37 -19.61
C SER A 164 12.09 -4.38 -18.21
N GLU A 165 11.59 -3.24 -17.76
CA GLU A 165 10.88 -3.07 -16.51
C GLU A 165 9.71 -4.07 -16.36
N ASN A 166 9.09 -4.48 -17.46
CA ASN A 166 7.97 -5.43 -17.44
C ASN A 166 8.32 -6.79 -16.79
N TYR A 167 9.60 -7.17 -16.75
CA TYR A 167 10.07 -8.37 -16.05
C TYR A 167 10.21 -8.17 -14.53
N LEU A 168 10.12 -6.93 -14.06
CA LEU A 168 10.30 -6.56 -12.65
C LEU A 168 8.97 -6.29 -11.95
N ILE A 169 7.91 -6.01 -12.72
CA ILE A 169 6.60 -5.62 -12.17
C ILE A 169 5.83 -6.87 -11.75
N GLU A 170 5.44 -6.92 -10.49
CA GLU A 170 4.43 -7.84 -10.02
C GLU A 170 3.08 -7.11 -9.94
N SER A 171 2.10 -7.58 -10.71
CA SER A 171 0.75 -7.01 -10.72
C SER A 171 -0.13 -7.72 -9.69
N VAL A 172 -0.57 -7.01 -8.66
CA VAL A 172 -1.23 -7.56 -7.48
C VAL A 172 -2.50 -6.79 -7.11
N SER A 173 -3.40 -7.43 -6.37
CA SER A 173 -4.47 -6.75 -5.65
C SER A 173 -3.90 -5.97 -4.45
N LEU A 174 -4.70 -5.06 -3.90
CA LEU A 174 -4.28 -4.30 -2.72
C LEU A 174 -4.11 -5.23 -1.50
N GLU A 175 -4.94 -6.25 -1.35
CA GLU A 175 -4.83 -7.25 -0.29
C GLU A 175 -3.50 -8.03 -0.38
N GLU A 176 -3.14 -8.49 -1.58
CA GLU A 176 -1.87 -9.21 -1.81
C GLU A 176 -0.64 -8.33 -1.57
N ALA A 177 -0.76 -7.02 -1.78
CA ALA A 177 0.31 -6.06 -1.56
C ALA A 177 0.62 -5.84 -0.06
N LEU A 178 -0.36 -6.01 0.84
CA LEU A 178 -0.19 -5.85 2.28
C LEU A 178 0.56 -7.03 2.90
N ASN A 179 1.77 -7.30 2.40
CA ASN A 179 2.58 -8.47 2.73
C ASN A 179 4.07 -8.11 2.79
N ASP A 180 4.73 -8.39 3.92
CA ASP A 180 6.14 -8.08 4.14
C ASP A 180 7.09 -8.80 3.17
N ALA A 181 6.64 -9.91 2.55
CA ALA A 181 7.42 -10.60 1.52
C ALA A 181 7.63 -9.75 0.25
N LYS A 182 6.76 -8.76 0.01
CA LYS A 182 6.83 -7.87 -1.16
C LYS A 182 7.52 -6.53 -0.90
N LEU A 183 8.04 -6.31 0.32
CA LEU A 183 8.71 -5.06 0.66
C LEU A 183 9.94 -4.80 -0.22
N ASN A 184 10.14 -3.54 -0.59
CA ASN A 184 11.20 -3.04 -1.46
C ASN A 184 11.12 -3.55 -2.92
N THR A 185 10.02 -4.21 -3.33
CA THR A 185 9.81 -4.62 -4.73
C THR A 185 8.95 -3.62 -5.50
N LEU A 186 9.05 -3.67 -6.82
CA LEU A 186 8.21 -2.94 -7.75
C LEU A 186 6.91 -3.69 -7.98
N ILE A 187 5.80 -3.12 -7.54
CA ILE A 187 4.46 -3.67 -7.73
C ILE A 187 3.58 -2.74 -8.59
N GLU A 188 2.57 -3.32 -9.21
CA GLU A 188 1.46 -2.59 -9.83
C GLU A 188 0.15 -3.00 -9.16
N LEU A 189 -0.44 -2.09 -8.37
CA LEU A 189 -1.77 -2.28 -7.80
C LEU A 189 -2.83 -2.17 -8.89
N LYS A 190 -3.79 -3.10 -8.90
CA LYS A 190 -4.94 -3.11 -9.81
C LYS A 190 -6.21 -2.70 -9.07
N ASP A 191 -7.18 -2.16 -9.83
CA ASP A 191 -8.54 -1.87 -9.38
C ASP A 191 -8.59 -0.99 -8.11
N VAL A 192 -7.67 -0.02 -8.04
CA VAL A 192 -7.57 0.93 -6.93
C VAL A 192 -8.06 2.32 -7.35
N GLN A 193 -8.39 3.12 -6.37
CA GLN A 193 -8.73 4.53 -6.51
C GLN A 193 -8.24 5.30 -5.29
N PHE A 194 -8.03 6.60 -5.43
CA PHE A 194 -7.74 7.43 -4.26
C PHE A 194 -8.97 7.54 -3.35
N ALA A 195 -8.74 7.54 -2.04
CA ALA A 195 -9.81 7.80 -1.07
C ALA A 195 -10.41 9.20 -1.29
N GLU A 196 -11.65 9.40 -0.84
CA GLU A 196 -12.42 10.64 -1.07
C GLU A 196 -11.68 11.90 -0.59
N ALA A 197 -10.99 11.81 0.53
CA ALA A 197 -10.22 12.93 1.11
C ALA A 197 -9.11 13.48 0.20
N ALA A 198 -8.63 12.69 -0.78
CA ALA A 198 -7.61 13.09 -1.74
C ALA A 198 -8.20 13.76 -2.99
N ILE A 199 -9.50 13.60 -3.26
CA ILE A 199 -10.11 14.09 -4.50
C ILE A 199 -10.14 15.61 -4.53
N GLY A 200 -9.68 16.19 -5.64
CA GLY A 200 -9.54 17.65 -5.80
C GLY A 200 -8.33 18.25 -5.09
N ARG A 201 -7.43 17.40 -4.59
CA ARG A 201 -6.15 17.79 -3.96
C ARG A 201 -4.98 17.59 -4.92
N HIS A 202 -3.81 18.06 -4.50
CA HIS A 202 -2.55 17.78 -5.19
C HIS A 202 -1.88 16.54 -4.60
N TYR A 203 -0.96 15.93 -5.36
CA TYR A 203 -0.21 14.79 -4.84
C TYR A 203 0.60 15.14 -3.58
N PHE A 204 1.16 16.35 -3.53
CA PHE A 204 1.72 16.94 -2.32
C PHE A 204 0.89 18.14 -1.88
N GLU A 205 0.55 18.17 -0.59
CA GLU A 205 -0.17 19.25 0.08
C GLU A 205 0.57 19.67 1.34
N GLU A 206 0.96 20.94 1.46
CA GLU A 206 1.64 21.44 2.64
C GLU A 206 0.77 21.29 3.92
N SER A 207 -0.55 21.41 3.78
CA SER A 207 -1.50 21.17 4.87
C SER A 207 -1.54 19.73 5.37
N ASN A 208 -1.00 18.78 4.61
CA ASN A 208 -0.86 17.35 4.94
C ASN A 208 0.60 16.91 4.81
N ASN A 209 1.54 17.77 5.20
CA ASN A 209 2.97 17.49 5.15
C ASN A 209 3.41 16.64 6.34
N ILE A 210 3.87 15.43 6.03
CA ILE A 210 4.39 14.48 7.01
C ILE A 210 5.83 14.14 6.64
N GLY A 211 6.79 14.86 7.27
CA GLY A 211 8.22 14.62 7.03
C GLY A 211 8.67 14.92 5.59
N GLY A 212 8.18 16.00 5.00
CA GLY A 212 8.52 16.42 3.64
C GLY A 212 7.75 15.70 2.53
N ALA A 213 6.67 15.01 2.87
CA ALA A 213 5.82 14.29 1.92
C ALA A 213 4.35 14.33 2.34
N THR A 214 3.44 14.05 1.41
CA THR A 214 2.01 13.86 1.68
C THR A 214 1.65 12.40 1.56
N ASN A 215 0.79 11.95 2.47
CA ASN A 215 0.21 10.62 2.48
C ASN A 215 -1.26 10.69 2.08
N TRP A 216 -1.60 10.11 0.93
CA TRP A 216 -2.98 9.85 0.53
C TRP A 216 -3.27 8.36 0.59
N ASN A 217 -4.50 7.96 0.86
CA ASN A 217 -4.86 6.54 0.80
C ASN A 217 -5.33 6.16 -0.60
N LEU A 218 -4.80 5.05 -1.13
CA LEU A 218 -5.44 4.26 -2.17
C LEU A 218 -6.35 3.22 -1.51
N THR A 219 -7.49 2.96 -2.12
CA THR A 219 -8.48 2.00 -1.62
C THR A 219 -9.03 1.15 -2.76
N ASP A 220 -9.52 -0.04 -2.43
CA ASP A 220 -10.25 -0.93 -3.32
C ASP A 220 -11.72 -1.11 -2.88
N LYS A 221 -12.48 -1.91 -3.64
CA LYS A 221 -13.89 -2.23 -3.31
C LYS A 221 -14.03 -3.15 -2.09
N THR A 222 -12.93 -3.77 -1.65
CA THR A 222 -12.93 -4.73 -0.53
C THR A 222 -12.56 -4.08 0.80
N GLY A 223 -12.37 -2.75 0.80
CA GLY A 223 -12.09 -1.94 1.99
C GLY A 223 -10.63 -1.94 2.42
N ASN A 224 -9.72 -2.57 1.64
CA ASN A 224 -8.30 -2.45 1.90
C ASN A 224 -7.81 -1.05 1.56
N GLN A 225 -6.76 -0.61 2.25
CA GLN A 225 -6.14 0.69 2.05
C GLN A 225 -4.62 0.57 2.14
N ILE A 226 -3.93 1.40 1.37
CA ILE A 226 -2.49 1.58 1.42
C ILE A 226 -2.15 3.06 1.27
N ILE A 227 -1.11 3.51 1.94
CA ILE A 227 -0.62 4.87 1.80
C ILE A 227 0.06 5.02 0.44
N PHE A 228 -0.37 5.99 -0.33
CA PHE A 228 0.32 6.53 -1.49
C PHE A 228 1.11 7.75 -1.02
N ARG A 229 2.44 7.68 -1.10
CA ARG A 229 3.32 8.69 -0.53
C ARG A 229 4.05 9.48 -1.60
N THR A 230 3.88 10.80 -1.61
CA THR A 230 4.52 11.73 -2.56
C THR A 230 5.39 12.75 -1.83
N SER A 231 6.68 12.79 -2.17
CA SER A 231 7.62 13.80 -1.69
C SER A 231 7.28 15.19 -2.24
N SER A 232 7.54 16.24 -1.45
CA SER A 232 7.46 17.64 -1.92
C SER A 232 8.42 17.95 -3.08
N PHE A 233 9.44 17.10 -3.27
CA PHE A 233 10.43 17.23 -4.36
C PHE A 233 10.07 16.44 -5.61
N ALA A 234 8.98 15.67 -5.60
CA ALA A 234 8.54 14.95 -6.80
C ALA A 234 8.18 15.93 -7.92
N ASN A 235 8.63 15.65 -9.15
CA ASN A 235 8.35 16.50 -10.31
C ASN A 235 6.85 16.67 -10.58
N PHE A 236 6.03 15.74 -10.10
CA PHE A 236 4.57 15.73 -10.20
C PHE A 236 3.85 16.17 -8.91
N ALA A 237 4.59 16.65 -7.89
CA ALA A 237 4.04 17.01 -6.56
C ALA A 237 2.82 17.95 -6.64
N SER A 238 2.87 18.95 -7.54
CA SER A 238 1.79 19.91 -7.76
C SER A 238 0.68 19.40 -8.70
N GLY A 239 0.81 18.19 -9.25
CA GLY A 239 -0.21 17.58 -10.09
C GLY A 239 -1.47 17.26 -9.28
N SER A 240 -2.62 17.23 -9.97
CA SER A 240 -3.91 16.92 -9.32
C SER A 240 -4.09 15.42 -9.15
N VAL A 241 -4.54 15.00 -7.98
CA VAL A 241 -4.95 13.61 -7.71
C VAL A 241 -6.11 13.23 -8.63
N PRO A 242 -6.00 12.15 -9.42
CA PRO A 242 -7.07 11.74 -10.33
C PRO A 242 -8.27 11.20 -9.56
N SER A 243 -9.47 11.54 -10.05
CA SER A 243 -10.73 11.11 -9.45
C SER A 243 -11.22 9.74 -9.91
N GLY A 244 -10.60 9.14 -10.92
CA GLY A 244 -10.97 7.85 -11.47
C GLY A 244 -10.49 6.65 -10.66
N SER A 245 -10.62 5.48 -11.26
CA SER A 245 -10.04 4.22 -10.77
C SER A 245 -9.09 3.63 -11.81
N GLY A 246 -8.24 2.71 -11.40
CA GLY A 246 -7.33 2.09 -12.34
C GLY A 246 -6.18 1.37 -11.62
N LYS A 247 -4.97 1.63 -12.09
CA LYS A 247 -3.76 0.98 -11.58
C LYS A 247 -2.69 1.98 -11.20
N VAL A 248 -1.90 1.63 -10.20
CA VAL A 248 -0.78 2.43 -9.72
C VAL A 248 0.44 1.55 -9.52
N ARG A 249 1.54 1.97 -10.09
CA ARG A 249 2.83 1.32 -9.96
C ARG A 249 3.72 2.06 -8.97
N GLY A 250 4.57 1.34 -8.26
CA GLY A 250 5.52 1.95 -7.33
C GLY A 250 6.30 0.92 -6.52
N ILE A 251 7.22 1.41 -5.72
CA ILE A 251 7.96 0.58 -4.77
C ILE A 251 7.13 0.43 -3.49
N LEU A 252 6.91 -0.80 -3.08
CA LEU A 252 6.25 -1.10 -1.82
C LEU A 252 7.23 -0.95 -0.66
N THR A 253 6.90 -0.11 0.29
CA THR A 253 7.68 0.11 1.52
C THR A 253 6.79 0.00 2.75
N LYS A 254 7.40 0.09 3.95
CA LYS A 254 6.66 0.07 5.22
C LYS A 254 7.31 1.03 6.22
N TYR A 255 6.49 1.74 6.97
CA TYR A 255 6.94 2.57 8.09
C TYR A 255 6.05 2.29 9.31
N GLY A 256 6.64 1.79 10.38
CA GLY A 256 5.86 1.23 11.49
C GLY A 256 5.04 0.02 11.01
N SER A 257 3.73 0.11 11.21
CA SER A 257 2.75 -0.87 10.72
C SER A 257 2.22 -0.56 9.32
N ASP A 258 2.49 0.63 8.79
CA ASP A 258 1.80 1.17 7.63
C ASP A 258 2.55 0.87 6.34
N TYR A 259 1.92 0.12 5.44
CA TYR A 259 2.42 -0.10 4.09
C TYR A 259 2.27 1.17 3.26
N GLN A 260 3.29 1.47 2.46
CA GLN A 260 3.36 2.65 1.62
C GLN A 260 3.77 2.28 0.20
N LEU A 261 3.09 2.83 -0.79
CA LEU A 261 3.48 2.75 -2.20
C LEU A 261 4.11 4.07 -2.61
N LEU A 262 5.33 4.00 -3.11
CA LEU A 262 6.09 5.16 -3.60
C LEU A 262 6.14 5.10 -5.14
N PRO A 263 5.37 5.91 -5.87
CA PRO A 263 5.46 6.01 -7.31
C PRO A 263 6.77 6.69 -7.72
N ARG A 264 7.30 6.38 -8.92
CA ARG A 264 8.55 6.94 -9.41
C ARG A 264 8.30 8.16 -10.28
N TYR A 265 7.23 8.08 -11.08
CA TYR A 265 6.78 9.13 -12.01
C TYR A 265 5.26 9.28 -11.96
N GLU A 266 4.74 10.37 -12.48
CA GLU A 266 3.29 10.54 -12.67
C GLU A 266 2.70 9.46 -13.61
N SER A 267 3.48 9.02 -14.60
CA SER A 267 3.09 7.95 -15.52
C SER A 267 2.89 6.57 -14.86
N ASP A 268 3.35 6.39 -13.64
CA ASP A 268 3.05 5.20 -12.84
C ASP A 268 1.58 5.17 -12.36
N ILE A 269 0.84 6.28 -12.54
CA ILE A 269 -0.54 6.45 -12.06
C ILE A 269 -1.48 6.46 -13.26
N VAL A 270 -2.19 5.38 -13.50
CA VAL A 270 -3.12 5.21 -14.63
C VAL A 270 -4.53 5.00 -14.09
N MET A 271 -5.26 6.10 -13.87
CA MET A 271 -6.59 6.14 -13.24
C MET A 271 -7.67 6.61 -14.23
N ASN A 272 -7.74 5.97 -15.41
CA ASN A 272 -8.65 6.37 -16.50
C ASN A 272 -10.02 5.68 -16.41
N GLY A 273 -10.20 4.75 -15.46
CA GLY A 273 -11.45 4.06 -15.25
C GLY A 273 -12.47 4.89 -14.47
N LYS A 274 -13.73 4.48 -14.54
CA LYS A 274 -14.79 5.10 -13.75
C LYS A 274 -14.57 4.82 -12.26
N ARG A 275 -14.64 5.86 -11.42
CA ARG A 275 -14.61 5.71 -9.96
C ARG A 275 -15.71 4.78 -9.47
N SER A 276 -15.37 3.85 -8.62
CA SER A 276 -16.34 3.01 -7.91
C SER A 276 -16.95 3.81 -6.76
N ILE A 277 -18.26 4.05 -6.85
CA ILE A 277 -19.04 4.71 -5.80
C ILE A 277 -19.88 3.62 -5.12
N PRO A 278 -19.83 3.51 -3.77
CA PRO A 278 -20.65 2.53 -3.08
C PRO A 278 -22.14 2.85 -3.28
N LEU A 279 -22.95 1.82 -3.52
CA LEU A 279 -24.41 1.95 -3.57
C LEU A 279 -25.00 2.11 -2.17
N PHE A 280 -24.28 1.69 -1.14
CA PHE A 280 -24.57 1.92 0.28
C PHE A 280 -23.26 2.21 1.02
N SER A 281 -23.28 3.23 1.88
CA SER A 281 -22.16 3.58 2.73
C SER A 281 -22.64 4.11 4.07
N GLU A 282 -22.05 3.62 5.16
CA GLU A 282 -22.23 4.14 6.52
C GLU A 282 -20.87 4.15 7.21
N ASP A 283 -20.42 5.34 7.57
CA ASP A 283 -19.13 5.58 8.24
C ASP A 283 -19.28 5.94 9.73
N PHE A 284 -20.51 5.95 10.23
CA PHE A 284 -20.87 6.28 11.61
C PHE A 284 -20.32 7.60 12.15
N GLN A 285 -19.83 8.52 11.30
CA GLN A 285 -19.23 9.78 11.77
C GLN A 285 -20.28 10.75 12.36
N SER A 286 -21.56 10.56 12.03
CA SER A 286 -22.66 11.40 12.55
C SER A 286 -23.22 10.96 13.91
N VAL A 287 -22.67 9.89 14.52
CA VAL A 287 -23.21 9.33 15.76
C VAL A 287 -22.84 10.16 17.00
N LYS A 288 -23.63 9.99 18.08
CA LYS A 288 -23.32 10.53 19.40
C LYS A 288 -22.51 9.51 20.20
N ASN A 289 -21.60 10.00 21.04
CA ASN A 289 -20.75 9.15 21.86
C ASN A 289 -21.50 8.48 23.01
N ASN A 290 -21.26 7.17 23.18
CA ASN A 290 -21.68 6.34 24.32
C ASN A 290 -23.20 6.34 24.56
N VAL A 291 -24.00 6.36 23.50
CA VAL A 291 -25.45 6.22 23.57
C VAL A 291 -25.90 4.93 22.89
N ASN A 292 -27.14 4.46 23.15
CA ASN A 292 -27.68 3.34 22.40
C ASN A 292 -27.74 3.71 20.93
N PHE A 293 -27.23 2.81 20.09
CA PHE A 293 -27.15 3.05 18.66
C PHE A 293 -28.54 3.27 18.04
N ALA A 294 -28.72 4.39 17.33
CA ALA A 294 -30.01 4.83 16.82
C ALA A 294 -29.83 5.71 15.56
N LEU A 295 -29.23 5.17 14.50
CA LEU A 295 -29.21 5.85 13.21
C LEU A 295 -30.48 5.55 12.40
N PRO A 296 -30.96 6.50 11.56
CA PRO A 296 -32.13 6.31 10.73
C PRO A 296 -32.02 5.04 9.85
N GLY A 297 -33.09 4.23 9.90
CA GLY A 297 -33.19 3.01 9.12
C GLY A 297 -32.45 1.79 9.69
N TRP A 298 -31.54 1.98 10.64
CA TRP A 298 -30.89 0.89 11.36
C TRP A 298 -31.78 0.34 12.47
N SER A 299 -31.71 -0.98 12.68
CA SER A 299 -32.43 -1.64 13.79
C SER A 299 -31.41 -2.19 14.78
N ASN A 300 -31.60 -1.90 16.07
CA ASN A 300 -30.76 -2.35 17.18
C ASN A 300 -31.61 -3.24 18.09
N ILE A 301 -31.43 -4.56 17.95
CA ILE A 301 -32.36 -5.55 18.48
C ILE A 301 -31.64 -6.51 19.42
N VAL A 302 -32.23 -6.76 20.59
CA VAL A 302 -31.77 -7.75 21.54
C VAL A 302 -32.46 -9.09 21.25
N GLU A 303 -31.68 -10.17 21.11
CA GLU A 303 -32.16 -11.55 21.05
C GLU A 303 -32.10 -12.18 22.44
N LYS A 304 -30.97 -11.98 23.16
CA LYS A 304 -30.83 -12.47 24.56
C LYS A 304 -30.19 -11.39 25.43
N ALA A 305 -30.61 -11.37 26.69
CA ALA A 305 -30.34 -10.34 27.70
C ALA A 305 -31.08 -9.01 27.40
N THR A 306 -30.45 -7.86 27.72
CA THR A 306 -31.14 -6.55 27.64
C THR A 306 -30.28 -5.45 27.00
N LYS A 307 -28.99 -5.74 26.75
CA LYS A 307 -28.03 -4.73 26.31
C LYS A 307 -28.12 -4.55 24.80
N LEU A 308 -28.11 -3.29 24.38
CA LEU A 308 -28.12 -2.85 23.00
C LEU A 308 -26.71 -2.48 22.52
N TRP A 309 -26.48 -2.49 21.21
CA TRP A 309 -25.32 -1.86 20.59
C TRP A 309 -25.29 -0.38 20.95
N LYS A 310 -24.09 0.15 21.11
CA LYS A 310 -23.86 1.58 21.34
C LYS A 310 -23.15 2.20 20.17
N SER A 311 -23.40 3.48 19.95
CA SER A 311 -22.55 4.33 19.14
C SER A 311 -21.46 4.95 20.01
N MET A 312 -20.25 4.98 19.48
CA MET A 312 -19.04 5.45 20.18
C MET A 312 -18.28 6.45 19.30
N LEU A 313 -17.60 7.39 19.95
CA LEU A 313 -16.65 8.31 19.31
C LEU A 313 -15.32 8.20 20.04
N TYR A 314 -14.25 7.90 19.32
CA TYR A 314 -12.90 7.85 19.89
C TYR A 314 -11.89 8.45 18.90
N SER A 315 -11.14 9.44 19.35
CA SER A 315 -10.14 10.16 18.53
C SER A 315 -10.69 10.68 17.21
N GLY A 316 -11.93 11.16 17.21
CA GLY A 316 -12.60 11.69 16.02
C GLY A 316 -13.22 10.65 15.10
N ASN A 317 -13.12 9.35 15.43
CA ASN A 317 -13.76 8.28 14.68
C ASN A 317 -15.06 7.80 15.36
N GLY A 318 -16.16 7.74 14.61
CA GLY A 318 -17.44 7.19 15.02
C GLY A 318 -17.56 5.72 14.63
N TYR A 319 -18.13 4.87 15.48
CA TYR A 319 -18.34 3.45 15.20
C TYR A 319 -19.47 2.87 16.04
N ALA A 320 -19.95 1.68 15.67
CA ALA A 320 -20.85 0.89 16.49
C ALA A 320 -20.07 -0.10 17.36
N GLU A 321 -20.38 -0.22 18.65
CA GLU A 321 -19.73 -1.14 19.58
C GLU A 321 -20.74 -1.94 20.37
N PHE A 322 -20.46 -3.23 20.57
CA PHE A 322 -21.08 -4.03 21.61
C PHE A 322 -20.05 -4.61 22.56
N ASN A 323 -20.32 -4.49 23.85
CA ASN A 323 -19.54 -5.11 24.91
C ASN A 323 -20.46 -5.61 26.02
N THR A 324 -20.01 -6.52 26.86
CA THR A 324 -20.78 -7.06 27.98
C THR A 324 -20.45 -6.41 29.31
N THR A 325 -19.74 -5.28 29.31
CA THR A 325 -19.46 -4.52 30.54
C THR A 325 -20.76 -4.13 31.22
N SER A 326 -20.84 -4.29 32.53
CA SER A 326 -22.03 -3.98 33.35
C SER A 326 -23.25 -4.89 33.11
N THR A 327 -23.08 -6.07 32.52
CA THR A 327 -24.12 -7.11 32.47
C THR A 327 -23.66 -8.36 33.19
N THR A 328 -24.59 -9.06 33.83
CA THR A 328 -24.37 -10.35 34.52
C THR A 328 -25.01 -11.52 33.80
N ALA A 329 -25.64 -11.27 32.66
CA ALA A 329 -26.28 -12.30 31.86
C ALA A 329 -25.26 -13.33 31.38
N ALA A 330 -25.59 -14.61 31.49
CA ALA A 330 -24.71 -15.70 31.03
C ALA A 330 -24.52 -15.67 29.51
N GLU A 331 -25.53 -15.20 28.79
CA GLU A 331 -25.51 -15.06 27.34
C GLU A 331 -26.07 -13.70 26.95
N ASN A 332 -25.36 -12.97 26.12
CA ASN A 332 -25.79 -11.71 25.49
C ASN A 332 -25.73 -11.91 23.99
N ILE A 333 -26.88 -11.75 23.31
CA ILE A 333 -26.96 -11.78 21.86
C ILE A 333 -27.72 -10.54 21.40
N ALA A 334 -27.09 -9.74 20.56
CA ALA A 334 -27.67 -8.52 20.03
C ALA A 334 -27.31 -8.33 18.56
N TRP A 335 -28.27 -7.79 17.82
CA TRP A 335 -28.21 -7.59 16.39
C TRP A 335 -28.22 -6.10 16.06
N LEU A 336 -27.30 -5.68 15.19
CA LEU A 336 -27.32 -4.39 14.54
C LEU A 336 -27.60 -4.62 13.06
N VAL A 337 -28.77 -4.19 12.59
CA VAL A 337 -29.27 -4.49 11.25
C VAL A 337 -29.32 -3.22 10.42
N SER A 338 -28.74 -3.24 9.22
CA SER A 338 -28.73 -2.11 8.31
C SER A 338 -30.12 -1.73 7.79
N PRO A 339 -30.30 -0.53 7.24
CA PRO A 339 -31.44 -0.22 6.38
C PRO A 339 -31.59 -1.25 5.25
N LYS A 340 -32.74 -1.24 4.59
CA LYS A 340 -32.94 -2.00 3.34
C LYS A 340 -32.04 -1.42 2.25
N ILE A 341 -31.30 -2.28 1.57
CA ILE A 341 -30.37 -1.94 0.49
C ILE A 341 -30.86 -2.65 -0.76
N ASN A 342 -31.15 -1.88 -1.81
CA ASN A 342 -31.64 -2.44 -3.08
C ASN A 342 -30.48 -2.78 -4.00
N LEU A 343 -30.39 -4.06 -4.40
CA LEU A 343 -29.39 -4.58 -5.35
C LEU A 343 -29.90 -4.71 -6.78
N ASP A 344 -31.17 -4.32 -7.07
CA ASP A 344 -31.69 -4.41 -8.42
C ASP A 344 -30.96 -3.49 -9.39
N GLY A 345 -30.61 -4.03 -10.56
CA GLY A 345 -29.81 -3.32 -11.55
C GLY A 345 -28.31 -3.30 -11.30
N TYR A 346 -27.86 -3.99 -10.24
CA TYR A 346 -26.43 -4.15 -9.94
C TYR A 346 -26.02 -5.61 -10.11
N SER A 347 -24.79 -5.79 -10.62
CA SER A 347 -24.05 -7.05 -10.67
C SER A 347 -22.80 -6.96 -9.81
N ASN A 348 -22.18 -8.10 -9.52
CA ASN A 348 -20.92 -8.19 -8.77
C ASN A 348 -20.96 -7.38 -7.46
N ALA A 349 -22.08 -7.47 -6.73
CA ALA A 349 -22.24 -6.76 -5.47
C ALA A 349 -21.27 -7.31 -4.41
N VAL A 350 -20.52 -6.41 -3.75
CA VAL A 350 -19.52 -6.76 -2.73
C VAL A 350 -19.76 -5.90 -1.49
N LEU A 351 -19.90 -6.54 -0.33
CA LEU A 351 -19.90 -5.89 0.98
C LEU A 351 -18.48 -5.84 1.52
N SER A 352 -18.11 -4.72 2.11
CA SER A 352 -16.96 -4.59 2.98
C SER A 352 -17.29 -3.74 4.19
N PHE A 353 -16.58 -3.98 5.31
CA PHE A 353 -16.67 -3.15 6.51
C PHE A 353 -15.36 -3.24 7.28
N ARG A 354 -15.15 -2.34 8.22
CA ARG A 354 -14.05 -2.43 9.17
C ARG A 354 -14.56 -2.93 10.51
N ASN A 355 -13.75 -3.72 11.18
CA ASN A 355 -14.10 -4.23 12.50
C ASN A 355 -12.85 -4.29 13.40
N ALA A 356 -13.09 -4.16 14.70
CA ALA A 356 -12.06 -4.23 15.72
C ALA A 356 -12.56 -4.98 16.94
N GLN A 357 -11.64 -5.36 17.81
CA GLN A 357 -11.93 -5.97 19.12
C GLN A 357 -11.20 -5.24 20.25
N HIS A 358 -11.71 -5.35 21.46
CA HIS A 358 -10.93 -5.08 22.68
C HIS A 358 -11.38 -5.99 23.83
N ASP A 359 -10.52 -6.15 24.80
CA ASP A 359 -10.73 -7.00 25.98
C ASP A 359 -11.00 -8.48 25.66
N LEU A 360 -10.75 -8.93 24.43
CA LEU A 360 -10.86 -10.33 24.04
C LEU A 360 -9.82 -11.14 24.81
N LYS A 361 -10.25 -12.27 25.42
CA LYS A 361 -9.37 -13.16 26.21
C LYS A 361 -9.12 -14.50 25.52
N VAL A 362 -10.04 -14.92 24.69
CA VAL A 362 -9.98 -16.17 23.94
C VAL A 362 -10.75 -16.03 22.64
N ASP A 363 -10.27 -16.62 21.57
CA ASP A 363 -11.04 -16.78 20.34
C ASP A 363 -12.06 -17.90 20.55
N SER A 364 -13.34 -17.55 20.51
CA SER A 364 -14.42 -18.48 20.81
C SER A 364 -15.70 -18.15 20.01
N PRO A 365 -16.42 -19.14 19.48
CA PRO A 365 -17.73 -18.90 18.87
C PRO A 365 -18.77 -18.43 19.89
N LEU A 366 -18.49 -18.52 21.20
CA LEU A 366 -19.33 -18.00 22.28
C LEU A 366 -18.98 -16.55 22.66
N ASN A 367 -17.93 -15.96 22.07
CA ASN A 367 -17.63 -14.53 22.14
C ASN A 367 -17.09 -14.07 20.78
N THR A 368 -17.99 -13.62 19.91
CA THR A 368 -17.66 -13.31 18.52
C THR A 368 -18.61 -12.27 17.92
N LEU A 369 -18.18 -11.70 16.81
CA LEU A 369 -18.99 -10.97 15.84
C LEU A 369 -19.29 -11.87 14.65
N GLU A 370 -20.55 -11.98 14.28
CA GLU A 370 -21.00 -12.69 13.09
C GLU A 370 -21.72 -11.75 12.14
N VAL A 371 -21.65 -12.01 10.84
CA VAL A 371 -22.27 -11.18 9.80
C VAL A 371 -23.29 -12.02 9.03
N TYR A 372 -24.44 -11.41 8.77
CA TYR A 372 -25.56 -12.07 8.11
C TYR A 372 -26.19 -11.19 7.03
N VAL A 373 -26.88 -11.83 6.09
CA VAL A 373 -27.75 -11.18 5.11
C VAL A 373 -29.14 -11.79 5.17
N SER A 374 -30.15 -10.94 4.98
CA SER A 374 -31.55 -11.35 4.83
C SER A 374 -32.21 -10.62 3.69
N THR A 375 -33.12 -11.30 2.98
CA THR A 375 -33.97 -10.71 1.92
C THR A 375 -35.40 -10.46 2.38
N ASN A 376 -35.77 -10.87 3.60
CA ASN A 376 -37.14 -10.83 4.11
C ASN A 376 -37.27 -10.24 5.52
N PHE A 377 -36.28 -9.53 6.03
CA PHE A 377 -36.37 -8.86 7.32
C PHE A 377 -37.38 -7.72 7.25
N ASP A 378 -38.34 -7.69 8.21
CA ASP A 378 -39.45 -6.73 8.26
C ASP A 378 -39.11 -5.40 8.96
N GLY A 379 -37.88 -5.27 9.51
CA GLY A 379 -37.43 -4.10 10.25
C GLY A 379 -37.54 -4.23 11.77
N SER A 380 -38.16 -5.29 12.28
CA SER A 380 -38.46 -5.42 13.71
C SER A 380 -38.17 -6.81 14.30
N ASN A 381 -38.50 -7.88 13.59
CA ASN A 381 -38.48 -9.22 14.14
C ASN A 381 -37.44 -10.12 13.49
N ILE A 382 -36.30 -10.26 14.18
CA ILE A 382 -35.17 -11.09 13.71
C ILE A 382 -35.51 -12.59 13.60
N SER A 383 -36.40 -13.10 14.43
CA SER A 383 -36.78 -14.53 14.45
C SER A 383 -37.69 -14.94 13.30
N LYS A 384 -38.37 -14.00 12.65
CA LYS A 384 -39.23 -14.23 11.47
C LYS A 384 -38.45 -14.15 10.16
N ALA A 385 -37.27 -13.50 10.18
CA ALA A 385 -36.44 -13.36 9.00
C ALA A 385 -35.57 -14.60 8.81
N LYS A 386 -35.32 -14.92 7.55
CA LYS A 386 -34.30 -15.92 7.18
C LYS A 386 -32.97 -15.25 7.04
N TRP A 387 -32.03 -15.62 7.87
CA TRP A 387 -30.67 -15.08 7.88
C TRP A 387 -29.68 -16.11 7.30
N THR A 388 -28.83 -15.67 6.37
CA THR A 388 -27.71 -16.45 5.84
C THR A 388 -26.42 -15.84 6.39
N LYS A 389 -25.63 -16.66 7.07
CA LYS A 389 -24.32 -16.24 7.60
C LYS A 389 -23.35 -16.01 6.44
N LEU A 390 -22.62 -14.89 6.49
CA LEU A 390 -21.61 -14.50 5.54
C LEU A 390 -20.22 -14.77 6.14
N THR A 391 -19.27 -15.14 5.28
CA THR A 391 -17.86 -15.30 5.70
C THR A 391 -17.16 -13.95 5.63
N ALA A 392 -16.63 -13.49 6.75
CA ALA A 392 -15.90 -12.23 6.88
C ALA A 392 -14.63 -12.45 7.71
N LYS A 393 -13.61 -11.66 7.47
CA LYS A 393 -12.44 -11.58 8.34
C LYS A 393 -12.82 -10.75 9.57
N ILE A 394 -12.89 -11.38 10.72
CA ILE A 394 -13.24 -10.75 11.99
C ILE A 394 -11.98 -10.62 12.86
N ALA A 395 -11.86 -9.46 13.52
CA ALA A 395 -10.81 -9.21 14.51
C ALA A 395 -10.82 -10.28 15.59
N ASN A 396 -9.68 -10.80 15.94
CA ASN A 396 -9.49 -11.90 16.87
C ASN A 396 -8.39 -11.57 17.90
N LEU A 397 -8.01 -12.50 18.74
CA LEU A 397 -7.01 -12.30 19.80
C LEU A 397 -5.64 -11.82 19.26
N SER A 398 -5.26 -12.19 18.03
CA SER A 398 -4.03 -11.73 17.39
C SER A 398 -4.11 -10.28 16.85
N THR A 399 -5.32 -9.74 16.71
CA THR A 399 -5.54 -8.34 16.31
C THR A 399 -5.31 -7.44 17.52
N PRO A 400 -4.41 -6.45 17.47
CA PRO A 400 -4.23 -5.50 18.57
C PRO A 400 -5.55 -4.83 18.96
N ALA A 401 -5.73 -4.61 20.24
CA ALA A 401 -6.95 -4.00 20.77
C ALA A 401 -7.22 -2.64 20.11
N ARG A 402 -8.46 -2.42 19.65
CA ARG A 402 -8.95 -1.21 18.96
C ARG A 402 -8.32 -0.93 17.60
N GLN A 403 -7.57 -1.88 17.06
CA GLN A 403 -7.07 -1.79 15.68
C GLN A 403 -8.16 -2.29 14.73
N PHE A 404 -8.66 -1.40 13.90
CA PHE A 404 -9.62 -1.76 12.86
C PHE A 404 -8.95 -2.48 11.70
N ILE A 405 -9.47 -3.66 11.37
CA ILE A 405 -9.08 -4.44 10.18
C ILE A 405 -10.24 -4.46 9.19
N THR A 406 -9.96 -4.68 7.91
CA THR A 406 -10.99 -4.90 6.90
C THR A 406 -11.61 -6.29 7.03
N SER A 407 -12.91 -6.40 6.75
CA SER A 407 -13.63 -7.68 6.64
C SER A 407 -13.20 -8.51 5.43
N GLY A 408 -12.43 -7.91 4.50
CA GLY A 408 -12.29 -8.42 3.14
C GLY A 408 -13.57 -8.17 2.31
N GLY A 409 -13.49 -8.50 1.02
CA GLY A 409 -14.65 -8.42 0.12
C GLY A 409 -15.58 -9.62 0.32
N ILE A 410 -16.83 -9.37 0.66
CA ILE A 410 -17.84 -10.39 0.87
C ILE A 410 -18.79 -10.40 -0.32
N ASP A 411 -18.83 -11.50 -1.07
CA ASP A 411 -19.63 -11.63 -2.28
C ASP A 411 -21.13 -11.63 -1.97
N LEU A 412 -21.86 -10.70 -2.56
CA LEU A 412 -23.30 -10.59 -2.53
C LEU A 412 -23.94 -10.78 -3.91
N SER A 413 -23.21 -11.21 -4.93
CA SER A 413 -23.66 -11.30 -6.33
C SER A 413 -24.86 -12.24 -6.54
N SER A 414 -25.04 -13.21 -5.65
CA SER A 414 -26.18 -14.13 -5.65
C SER A 414 -27.50 -13.52 -5.15
N TYR A 415 -27.44 -12.34 -4.51
CA TYR A 415 -28.63 -11.66 -3.97
C TYR A 415 -29.19 -10.64 -4.94
N LYS A 416 -30.52 -10.48 -4.96
CA LYS A 416 -31.27 -9.51 -5.78
C LYS A 416 -32.36 -8.87 -4.92
N GLY A 417 -32.89 -7.74 -5.39
CA GLY A 417 -33.91 -7.00 -4.66
C GLY A 417 -33.37 -6.35 -3.38
N ASN A 418 -34.24 -6.21 -2.41
CA ASN A 418 -33.89 -5.60 -1.13
C ASN A 418 -33.24 -6.61 -0.20
N ILE A 419 -32.10 -6.22 0.37
CA ILE A 419 -31.41 -6.98 1.42
C ILE A 419 -31.23 -6.13 2.66
N ASN A 420 -30.97 -6.79 3.78
CA ASN A 420 -30.43 -6.19 5.01
C ASN A 420 -29.16 -6.96 5.40
N ILE A 421 -28.13 -6.21 5.84
CA ILE A 421 -26.93 -6.77 6.45
C ILE A 421 -27.09 -6.68 7.96
N ALA A 422 -26.71 -7.72 8.68
CA ALA A 422 -26.77 -7.73 10.14
C ALA A 422 -25.43 -8.13 10.75
N PHE A 423 -25.08 -7.41 11.82
CA PHE A 423 -23.94 -7.70 12.69
C PHE A 423 -24.49 -8.28 13.99
N LYS A 424 -24.18 -9.54 14.28
CA LYS A 424 -24.63 -10.25 15.47
C LYS A 424 -23.47 -10.38 16.43
N TYR A 425 -23.60 -9.80 17.61
CA TYR A 425 -22.72 -10.01 18.73
C TYR A 425 -23.17 -11.23 19.55
N ILE A 426 -22.22 -12.04 19.98
CA ILE A 426 -22.40 -13.14 20.95
C ILE A 426 -21.35 -12.97 22.03
N GLY A 427 -21.71 -13.10 23.31
CA GLY A 427 -20.77 -13.04 24.43
C GLY A 427 -21.43 -13.24 25.77
N SER A 428 -20.66 -13.20 26.87
CA SER A 428 -21.10 -13.42 28.23
C SER A 428 -20.72 -12.24 29.16
N GLY A 429 -21.66 -11.77 29.95
CA GLY A 429 -21.37 -10.84 31.04
C GLY A 429 -20.97 -11.55 32.35
N LYS A 430 -21.36 -12.84 32.49
CA LYS A 430 -21.04 -13.68 33.64
C LYS A 430 -19.67 -14.30 33.51
N ASP A 431 -19.37 -14.95 32.40
CA ASP A 431 -18.06 -15.53 32.12
C ASP A 431 -17.12 -14.44 31.57
N LYS A 432 -16.11 -14.10 32.37
CA LYS A 432 -15.15 -13.03 32.05
C LYS A 432 -14.11 -13.43 30.99
N THR A 433 -14.07 -14.68 30.58
CA THR A 433 -13.26 -15.12 29.43
C THR A 433 -13.96 -14.89 28.09
N LEU A 434 -15.29 -14.74 28.13
CA LEU A 434 -16.19 -14.58 26.98
C LEU A 434 -16.82 -13.18 26.93
N ASN A 435 -16.13 -12.14 27.43
CA ASN A 435 -16.68 -10.79 27.60
C ASN A 435 -16.03 -9.74 26.67
N GLY A 436 -15.27 -10.17 25.67
CA GLY A 436 -14.65 -9.25 24.71
C GLY A 436 -15.67 -8.40 23.97
N ALA A 437 -15.26 -7.21 23.59
CA ALA A 437 -16.04 -6.27 22.80
C ALA A 437 -15.70 -6.35 21.32
N PHE A 438 -16.68 -6.06 20.46
CA PHE A 438 -16.49 -5.92 19.04
C PHE A 438 -17.05 -4.58 18.53
N MET A 439 -16.36 -4.04 17.54
CA MET A 439 -16.66 -2.76 16.89
C MET A 439 -16.90 -2.99 15.41
N VAL A 440 -17.79 -2.18 14.82
CA VAL A 440 -18.11 -2.16 13.38
C VAL A 440 -18.05 -0.72 12.89
N ASP A 441 -17.43 -0.52 11.74
CA ASP A 441 -17.25 0.77 11.10
C ASP A 441 -17.17 0.63 9.57
N ASP A 442 -17.29 1.75 8.84
CA ASP A 442 -17.07 1.84 7.39
C ASP A 442 -17.81 0.75 6.59
N VAL A 443 -19.09 0.56 6.82
CA VAL A 443 -19.92 -0.43 6.10
C VAL A 443 -20.22 0.07 4.70
N LYS A 444 -19.73 -0.63 3.67
CA LYS A 444 -19.88 -0.23 2.26
C LYS A 444 -20.35 -1.41 1.42
N ILE A 445 -21.25 -1.16 0.48
CA ILE A 445 -21.59 -2.13 -0.57
C ILE A 445 -21.36 -1.46 -1.91
N TYR A 446 -20.57 -2.11 -2.74
CA TYR A 446 -20.32 -1.75 -4.12
C TYR A 446 -21.09 -2.68 -5.06
N GLY A 447 -21.41 -2.20 -6.25
CA GLY A 447 -22.02 -2.99 -7.32
C GLY A 447 -21.73 -2.34 -8.67
N GLU A 448 -21.79 -3.14 -9.73
CA GLU A 448 -21.58 -2.70 -11.11
C GLU A 448 -22.95 -2.57 -11.79
N LYS A 449 -23.23 -1.39 -12.37
CA LYS A 449 -24.46 -1.14 -13.18
C LYS A 449 -24.31 -1.61 -14.61
#